data_383c00228d80db16b5f7821891f18b41
#
_entry.id   383c00228d80db16b5f7821891f18b41
#
_cell.length_a   1.000
_cell.length_b   1.000
_cell.length_c   1.000
_cell.angle_alpha   90.00
_cell.angle_beta   90.00
_cell.angle_gamma   90.00
#
_symmetry.space_group_name_H-M   'P 1'
#
loop_
_entity.id
_entity.type
_entity.pdbx_description
1 polymer ?
#
loop_
_entity_poly.entity_id
_entity_poly.type
_entity_poly.pdbx_seq_one_letter_code
_entity_poly.pdbx_strand_id
1 'polypeptide(L)'
;MKDDLKKIVIENFESSSGNKLQNFQLSYQFFGKRLGTAPVILINHALTGNSIVSGKDGWWSEIVGINRAIDLNKFTVLCINIPGNGFNEEDFNFSVELDLGDVAHIFIKVLDKLKISKLYAIIGGSIGGCLTWEMAAIKNDIAERIIPVASDWKANDWLIANTFLQDRILENSKDPIGDARIHAMTFYRTPESLNQRFSRSMNNEKGIFNVESWLDHHAIKLNQRFSLSSYKFLNKLLRSANITRDESRLETKIMPSKSEIHIISVDSDIFFLPDEDRMTTKRLKKQKVKIKNHVIESIHGHDAFLIETKQISDIFTKILI
;
A
#
# COMPACT_ATOMS: atom_id res chain seq x y z
N MET A 1 -2.70 -16.55 15.02
CA MET A 1 -2.56 -15.20 14.42
C MET A 1 -3.85 -14.65 13.80
N LYS A 2 -4.82 -15.47 13.35
CA LYS A 2 -6.19 -14.97 13.11
C LYS A 2 -6.89 -14.56 14.43
N ASP A 3 -6.44 -15.09 15.55
CA ASP A 3 -7.04 -14.85 16.90
C ASP A 3 -6.84 -13.41 17.43
N ASP A 4 -5.91 -12.64 16.85
CA ASP A 4 -5.67 -11.24 17.25
C ASP A 4 -6.36 -10.21 16.33
N LEU A 5 -7.15 -10.66 15.35
CA LEU A 5 -7.88 -9.76 14.47
C LEU A 5 -9.01 -9.09 15.22
N LYS A 6 -8.95 -7.78 15.31
CA LYS A 6 -9.96 -6.93 15.96
C LYS A 6 -10.87 -6.31 14.93
N LYS A 7 -12.08 -6.00 15.35
CA LYS A 7 -13.09 -5.33 14.52
C LYS A 7 -13.48 -4.00 15.15
N ILE A 8 -13.75 -3.00 14.31
CA ILE A 8 -14.21 -1.67 14.72
C ILE A 8 -15.32 -1.22 13.79
N VAL A 9 -16.38 -0.67 14.35
CA VAL A 9 -17.53 -0.16 13.59
C VAL A 9 -17.31 1.31 13.29
N ILE A 10 -17.46 1.70 12.03
CA ILE A 10 -17.50 3.08 11.58
C ILE A 10 -18.97 3.45 11.35
N GLU A 11 -19.44 4.39 12.15
CA GLU A 11 -20.81 4.85 12.12
C GLU A 11 -20.97 6.08 11.21
N ASN A 12 -22.05 6.12 10.45
CA ASN A 12 -22.50 7.31 9.70
C ASN A 12 -21.38 7.98 8.89
N PHE A 13 -20.67 7.22 8.06
CA PHE A 13 -19.70 7.77 7.14
C PHE A 13 -20.38 8.22 5.84
N GLU A 14 -20.14 9.45 5.44
CA GLU A 14 -20.55 9.99 4.14
C GLU A 14 -19.30 10.15 3.26
N SER A 15 -19.32 9.51 2.09
CA SER A 15 -18.21 9.58 1.12
C SER A 15 -18.21 10.92 0.38
N SER A 16 -17.10 11.22 -0.28
CA SER A 16 -16.94 12.39 -1.16
C SER A 16 -18.00 12.46 -2.27
N SER A 17 -18.51 11.29 -2.71
CA SER A 17 -19.60 11.16 -3.70
C SER A 17 -21.01 11.25 -3.10
N GLY A 18 -21.14 11.48 -1.77
CA GLY A 18 -22.43 11.58 -1.06
C GLY A 18 -23.07 10.25 -0.70
N ASN A 19 -22.37 9.11 -0.90
CA ASN A 19 -22.87 7.82 -0.44
C ASN A 19 -22.77 7.71 1.09
N LYS A 20 -23.86 7.25 1.71
CA LYS A 20 -23.92 7.06 3.18
C LYS A 20 -23.71 5.61 3.53
N LEU A 21 -22.63 5.33 4.25
CA LEU A 21 -22.38 4.04 4.88
C LEU A 21 -22.82 4.10 6.35
N GLN A 22 -23.86 3.31 6.66
CA GLN A 22 -24.29 3.14 8.05
C GLN A 22 -23.61 1.90 8.63
N ASN A 23 -22.87 2.10 9.73
CA ASN A 23 -22.36 1.02 10.58
C ASN A 23 -21.59 -0.09 9.84
N PHE A 24 -20.61 0.26 9.02
CA PHE A 24 -19.76 -0.76 8.42
C PHE A 24 -18.57 -1.12 9.34
N GLN A 25 -18.18 -2.39 9.27
CA GLN A 25 -17.16 -2.97 10.12
C GLN A 25 -15.81 -3.03 9.40
N LEU A 26 -14.75 -2.56 10.05
CA LEU A 26 -13.37 -2.74 9.62
C LEU A 26 -12.64 -3.69 10.54
N SER A 27 -11.71 -4.44 9.97
CA SER A 27 -10.79 -5.27 10.72
C SER A 27 -9.40 -4.65 10.80
N TYR A 28 -8.69 -4.88 11.91
CA TYR A 28 -7.33 -4.38 12.14
C TYR A 28 -6.57 -5.28 13.11
N GLN A 29 -5.25 -5.16 13.12
CA GLN A 29 -4.39 -5.90 14.04
C GLN A 29 -3.34 -4.99 14.68
N PHE A 30 -2.95 -5.36 15.90
CA PHE A 30 -1.80 -4.80 16.59
C PHE A 30 -0.69 -5.85 16.71
N PHE A 31 0.55 -5.39 16.58
CA PHE A 31 1.76 -6.19 16.82
C PHE A 31 2.69 -5.44 17.76
N GLY A 32 3.50 -6.20 18.52
CA GLY A 32 4.51 -5.66 19.43
C GLY A 32 3.96 -5.16 20.75
N LYS A 33 4.33 -3.95 21.15
CA LYS A 33 3.94 -3.38 22.44
C LYS A 33 2.44 -3.08 22.51
N ARG A 34 1.89 -3.19 23.72
CA ARG A 34 0.49 -2.83 23.99
C ARG A 34 0.27 -1.35 23.64
N LEU A 35 -0.87 -1.03 23.05
CA LEU A 35 -1.28 0.36 22.77
C LEU A 35 -1.23 1.21 24.06
N GLY A 36 -0.64 2.40 23.93
CA GLY A 36 -0.43 3.34 25.04
C GLY A 36 0.86 3.11 25.84
N THR A 37 1.66 2.08 25.53
CA THR A 37 2.93 1.80 26.22
C THR A 37 4.18 2.02 25.38
N ALA A 38 4.01 2.31 24.08
CA ALA A 38 5.10 2.56 23.13
C ALA A 38 4.61 3.45 21.98
N PRO A 39 5.53 4.09 21.23
CA PRO A 39 5.18 4.83 20.03
C PRO A 39 4.44 3.96 19.00
N VAL A 40 3.44 4.54 18.32
CA VAL A 40 2.60 3.81 17.37
C VAL A 40 3.05 4.04 15.94
N ILE A 41 3.27 2.96 15.21
CA ILE A 41 3.51 2.95 13.77
C ILE A 41 2.28 2.38 13.07
N LEU A 42 1.68 3.14 12.16
CA LEU A 42 0.64 2.64 11.26
C LEU A 42 1.29 2.11 9.97
N ILE A 43 0.94 0.88 9.56
CA ILE A 43 1.38 0.32 8.28
C ILE A 43 0.17 0.10 7.39
N ASN A 44 0.14 0.79 6.25
CA ASN A 44 -0.87 0.66 5.20
C ASN A 44 -0.43 -0.41 4.20
N HIS A 45 -1.22 -1.47 4.04
CA HIS A 45 -0.88 -2.60 3.18
C HIS A 45 -1.03 -2.29 1.68
N ALA A 46 -0.34 -3.06 0.84
CA ALA A 46 -0.45 -3.00 -0.62
C ALA A 46 -1.79 -3.58 -1.12
N LEU A 47 -2.11 -3.41 -2.41
CA LEU A 47 -3.40 -3.72 -3.03
C LEU A 47 -3.93 -5.11 -2.66
N THR A 48 -3.14 -6.15 -2.81
CA THR A 48 -3.53 -7.52 -2.46
C THR A 48 -3.05 -7.96 -1.07
N GLY A 49 -2.66 -7.00 -0.23
CA GLY A 49 -2.23 -7.22 1.15
C GLY A 49 -3.40 -7.28 2.14
N ASN A 50 -3.04 -7.38 3.40
CA ASN A 50 -3.96 -7.36 4.53
C ASN A 50 -3.22 -6.90 5.80
N SER A 51 -3.91 -6.91 6.94
CA SER A 51 -3.35 -6.49 8.23
C SER A 51 -2.28 -7.41 8.81
N ILE A 52 -2.03 -8.60 8.26
CA ILE A 52 -0.97 -9.50 8.76
C ILE A 52 0.39 -9.04 8.23
N VAL A 53 0.99 -8.06 8.89
CA VAL A 53 2.27 -7.48 8.46
C VAL A 53 3.47 -8.19 9.07
N SER A 54 3.30 -8.92 10.17
CA SER A 54 4.37 -9.59 10.92
C SER A 54 4.00 -11.02 11.30
N GLY A 55 4.98 -11.80 11.75
CA GLY A 55 4.83 -13.21 12.13
C GLY A 55 4.97 -14.16 10.94
N LYS A 56 4.61 -15.45 11.14
CA LYS A 56 4.85 -16.52 10.15
C LYS A 56 4.22 -16.22 8.77
N ASP A 57 3.02 -15.63 8.75
CA ASP A 57 2.27 -15.33 7.53
C ASP A 57 2.31 -13.84 7.17
N GLY A 58 3.15 -13.05 7.86
CA GLY A 58 3.28 -11.62 7.66
C GLY A 58 3.98 -11.29 6.34
N TRP A 59 3.36 -10.45 5.52
CA TRP A 59 3.90 -10.08 4.22
C TRP A 59 5.17 -9.21 4.29
N TRP A 60 5.50 -8.66 5.49
CA TRP A 60 6.71 -7.86 5.74
C TRP A 60 7.49 -8.34 6.97
N SER A 61 7.40 -9.62 7.31
CA SER A 61 8.01 -10.23 8.52
C SER A 61 9.51 -10.05 8.61
N GLU A 62 10.21 -9.91 7.48
CA GLU A 62 11.66 -9.66 7.47
C GLU A 62 12.01 -8.24 7.94
N ILE A 63 11.04 -7.32 7.92
CA ILE A 63 11.20 -5.90 8.26
C ILE A 63 10.52 -5.57 9.58
N VAL A 64 9.34 -6.18 9.83
CA VAL A 64 8.52 -5.95 11.03
C VAL A 64 8.59 -7.19 11.92
N GLY A 65 9.27 -7.10 13.05
CA GLY A 65 9.45 -8.24 13.95
C GLY A 65 10.32 -7.90 15.16
N ILE A 66 10.50 -8.85 16.05
CA ILE A 66 11.43 -8.71 17.17
C ILE A 66 12.84 -8.58 16.62
N ASN A 67 13.57 -7.54 17.04
CA ASN A 67 14.93 -7.20 16.58
C ASN A 67 15.02 -6.99 15.06
N ARG A 68 13.94 -6.62 14.41
CA ARG A 68 13.94 -6.18 13.00
C ARG A 68 14.00 -4.64 12.91
N ALA A 69 14.05 -4.10 11.71
CA ALA A 69 14.12 -2.65 11.48
C ALA A 69 12.93 -1.90 12.11
N ILE A 70 11.73 -2.49 12.04
CA ILE A 70 10.56 -2.07 12.82
C ILE A 70 10.44 -3.06 13.99
N ASP A 71 11.11 -2.72 15.11
CA ASP A 71 11.28 -3.61 16.25
C ASP A 71 10.03 -3.64 17.14
N LEU A 72 9.39 -4.79 17.20
CA LEU A 72 8.20 -5.03 18.03
C LEU A 72 8.47 -4.97 19.53
N ASN A 73 9.75 -4.96 19.97
CA ASN A 73 10.12 -4.66 21.35
C ASN A 73 10.09 -3.16 21.67
N LYS A 74 10.07 -2.29 20.66
CA LYS A 74 10.12 -0.83 20.80
C LYS A 74 8.83 -0.15 20.42
N PHE A 75 8.08 -0.70 19.46
CA PHE A 75 6.91 -0.07 18.85
C PHE A 75 5.61 -0.86 19.06
N THR A 76 4.51 -0.15 19.05
CA THR A 76 3.17 -0.68 18.77
C THR A 76 2.94 -0.51 17.28
N VAL A 77 2.78 -1.60 16.54
CA VAL A 77 2.46 -1.56 15.10
C VAL A 77 0.98 -1.81 14.91
N LEU A 78 0.30 -0.89 14.24
CA LEU A 78 -1.11 -1.00 13.84
C LEU A 78 -1.16 -1.23 12.33
N CYS A 79 -1.97 -2.19 11.90
CA CYS A 79 -2.30 -2.37 10.49
C CYS A 79 -3.81 -2.52 10.34
N ILE A 80 -4.44 -1.66 9.53
CA ILE A 80 -5.88 -1.61 9.28
C ILE A 80 -6.13 -2.19 7.89
N ASN A 81 -7.13 -3.06 7.74
CA ASN A 81 -7.52 -3.54 6.43
C ASN A 81 -8.25 -2.43 5.65
N ILE A 82 -7.80 -2.21 4.41
CA ILE A 82 -8.49 -1.29 3.49
C ILE A 82 -9.90 -1.84 3.25
N PRO A 83 -10.97 -1.03 3.37
CA PRO A 83 -12.34 -1.49 3.13
C PRO A 83 -12.45 -2.23 1.79
N GLY A 84 -13.18 -3.34 1.76
CA GLY A 84 -13.38 -4.11 0.56
C GLY A 84 -12.21 -4.99 0.12
N ASN A 85 -11.13 -5.12 0.92
CA ASN A 85 -10.01 -6.01 0.58
C ASN A 85 -10.35 -7.50 0.74
N GLY A 86 -11.53 -7.83 1.27
CA GLY A 86 -12.02 -9.20 1.43
C GLY A 86 -11.37 -9.99 2.57
N PHE A 87 -10.50 -9.36 3.38
CA PHE A 87 -9.86 -10.03 4.49
C PHE A 87 -10.73 -9.99 5.75
N ASN A 88 -11.49 -11.09 5.99
CA ASN A 88 -12.48 -11.23 7.07
C ASN A 88 -13.58 -10.16 7.07
N GLU A 89 -13.92 -9.66 5.90
CA GLU A 89 -15.08 -8.81 5.67
C GLU A 89 -16.20 -9.68 5.10
N GLU A 90 -17.19 -10.00 5.93
CA GLU A 90 -18.30 -10.90 5.52
C GLU A 90 -19.37 -10.14 4.72
N ASP A 91 -19.49 -8.80 4.88
CA ASP A 91 -20.62 -8.02 4.35
C ASP A 91 -20.24 -6.64 3.78
N PHE A 92 -19.07 -6.48 3.13
CA PHE A 92 -18.75 -5.20 2.52
C PHE A 92 -19.63 -4.93 1.29
N ASN A 93 -20.36 -3.82 1.30
CA ASN A 93 -21.21 -3.41 0.18
C ASN A 93 -20.39 -2.78 -0.95
N PHE A 94 -20.04 -3.57 -1.97
CA PHE A 94 -19.28 -3.12 -3.14
C PHE A 94 -20.03 -2.15 -4.08
N SER A 95 -21.32 -1.87 -3.85
CA SER A 95 -22.06 -0.85 -4.61
C SER A 95 -21.76 0.57 -4.12
N VAL A 96 -21.08 0.71 -2.98
CA VAL A 96 -20.68 2.01 -2.44
C VAL A 96 -19.49 2.56 -3.22
N GLU A 97 -19.60 3.79 -3.67
CA GLU A 97 -18.51 4.50 -4.29
C GLU A 97 -17.66 5.19 -3.21
N LEU A 98 -16.42 4.72 -3.09
CA LEU A 98 -15.37 5.35 -2.28
C LEU A 98 -14.18 5.70 -3.18
N ASP A 99 -13.52 6.79 -2.87
CA ASP A 99 -12.19 7.09 -3.36
C ASP A 99 -11.12 6.82 -2.27
N LEU A 100 -9.84 6.94 -2.61
CA LEU A 100 -8.77 6.69 -1.65
C LEU A 100 -8.71 7.74 -0.53
N GLY A 101 -9.16 8.97 -0.79
CA GLY A 101 -9.34 10.01 0.22
C GLY A 101 -10.41 9.65 1.24
N ASP A 102 -11.52 9.03 0.79
CA ASP A 102 -12.54 8.51 1.70
C ASP A 102 -11.95 7.44 2.63
N VAL A 103 -11.12 6.53 2.09
CA VAL A 103 -10.42 5.52 2.90
C VAL A 103 -9.49 6.19 3.91
N ALA A 104 -8.81 7.26 3.54
CA ALA A 104 -7.97 8.04 4.46
C ALA A 104 -8.79 8.66 5.59
N HIS A 105 -9.95 9.25 5.30
CA HIS A 105 -10.87 9.76 6.32
C HIS A 105 -11.39 8.65 7.25
N ILE A 106 -11.69 7.48 6.70
CA ILE A 106 -12.10 6.29 7.48
C ILE A 106 -10.97 5.88 8.42
N PHE A 107 -9.72 5.81 7.95
CA PHE A 107 -8.58 5.45 8.78
C PHE A 107 -8.32 6.47 9.90
N ILE A 108 -8.48 7.77 9.63
CA ILE A 108 -8.40 8.81 10.67
C ILE A 108 -9.49 8.60 11.73
N LYS A 109 -10.74 8.29 11.33
CA LYS A 109 -11.81 7.94 12.29
C LYS A 109 -11.47 6.69 13.13
N VAL A 110 -10.79 5.68 12.53
CA VAL A 110 -10.30 4.52 13.30
C VAL A 110 -9.28 4.96 14.34
N LEU A 111 -8.30 5.81 13.96
CA LEU A 111 -7.31 6.33 14.91
C LEU A 111 -7.97 7.10 16.05
N ASP A 112 -8.96 7.94 15.76
CA ASP A 112 -9.71 8.70 16.77
C ASP A 112 -10.47 7.77 17.74
N LYS A 113 -11.17 6.75 17.23
CA LYS A 113 -11.85 5.73 18.05
C LYS A 113 -10.86 4.91 18.91
N LEU A 114 -9.66 4.66 18.41
CA LEU A 114 -8.58 4.00 19.15
C LEU A 114 -7.85 4.96 20.10
N LYS A 115 -8.22 6.25 20.13
CA LYS A 115 -7.59 7.31 20.93
C LYS A 115 -6.10 7.52 20.59
N ILE A 116 -5.74 7.34 19.32
CA ILE A 116 -4.41 7.58 18.78
C ILE A 116 -4.39 8.97 18.18
N SER A 117 -3.99 9.97 18.95
CA SER A 117 -3.98 11.39 18.51
C SER A 117 -2.84 11.71 17.54
N LYS A 118 -1.71 10.98 17.65
CA LYS A 118 -0.53 11.15 16.81
C LYS A 118 0.21 9.83 16.64
N LEU A 119 0.67 9.58 15.43
CA LEU A 119 1.53 8.45 15.12
C LEU A 119 3.00 8.84 15.22
N TYR A 120 3.85 7.89 15.58
CA TYR A 120 5.29 8.02 15.45
C TYR A 120 5.71 7.95 13.98
N ALA A 121 5.15 6.99 13.25
CA ALA A 121 5.30 6.90 11.81
C ALA A 121 4.03 6.37 11.14
N ILE A 122 3.82 6.79 9.89
CA ILE A 122 2.88 6.17 8.97
C ILE A 122 3.66 5.69 7.75
N ILE A 123 3.54 4.41 7.44
CA ILE A 123 4.30 3.72 6.39
C ILE A 123 3.32 3.04 5.46
N GLY A 124 3.51 3.13 4.15
CA GLY A 124 2.66 2.40 3.21
C GLY A 124 3.39 2.04 1.94
N GLY A 125 3.17 0.81 1.43
CA GLY A 125 3.70 0.36 0.15
C GLY A 125 2.66 0.39 -0.96
N SER A 126 3.03 0.86 -2.17
CA SER A 126 2.12 0.88 -3.32
C SER A 126 0.84 1.70 -3.02
N ILE A 127 -0.37 1.15 -3.22
CA ILE A 127 -1.62 1.83 -2.82
C ILE A 127 -1.62 2.26 -1.34
N GLY A 128 -0.96 1.49 -0.46
CA GLY A 128 -0.77 1.88 0.94
C GLY A 128 0.08 3.14 1.09
N GLY A 129 1.03 3.37 0.20
CA GLY A 129 1.80 4.60 0.14
C GLY A 129 0.98 5.77 -0.41
N CYS A 130 0.13 5.54 -1.43
CA CYS A 130 -0.85 6.53 -1.87
C CYS A 130 -1.80 6.91 -0.73
N LEU A 131 -2.28 5.93 0.04
CA LEU A 131 -3.10 6.17 1.23
C LEU A 131 -2.34 6.96 2.31
N THR A 132 -1.04 6.72 2.45
CA THR A 132 -0.18 7.50 3.35
C THR A 132 -0.12 8.97 2.94
N TRP A 133 -0.02 9.27 1.64
CA TRP A 133 -0.11 10.62 1.10
C TRP A 133 -1.49 11.26 1.34
N GLU A 134 -2.58 10.54 1.12
CA GLU A 134 -3.94 11.02 1.39
C GLU A 134 -4.12 11.40 2.87
N MET A 135 -3.70 10.54 3.78
CA MET A 135 -3.79 10.82 5.22
C MET A 135 -2.94 12.02 5.62
N ALA A 136 -1.75 12.18 5.05
CA ALA A 136 -0.87 13.33 5.29
C ALA A 136 -1.47 14.64 4.74
N ALA A 137 -2.18 14.59 3.61
CA ALA A 137 -2.84 15.76 3.03
C ALA A 137 -4.06 16.23 3.84
N ILE A 138 -4.78 15.30 4.49
CA ILE A 138 -5.89 15.62 5.39
C ILE A 138 -5.36 16.20 6.71
N LYS A 139 -4.28 15.64 7.26
CA LYS A 139 -3.72 16.05 8.53
C LYS A 139 -2.18 16.06 8.47
N ASN A 140 -1.59 17.21 8.16
CA ASN A 140 -0.14 17.36 7.91
C ASN A 140 0.76 16.96 9.08
N ASP A 141 0.24 16.89 10.30
CA ASP A 141 0.97 16.51 11.51
C ASP A 141 0.50 15.16 12.10
N ILE A 142 -0.17 14.34 11.29
CA ILE A 142 -0.71 13.04 11.71
C ILE A 142 0.35 12.09 12.28
N ALA A 143 1.57 12.20 11.80
CA ALA A 143 2.72 11.41 12.24
C ALA A 143 3.98 12.27 12.35
N GLU A 144 4.97 11.83 13.13
CA GLU A 144 6.29 12.46 13.11
C GLU A 144 7.03 12.15 11.81
N ARG A 145 6.83 10.96 11.26
CA ARG A 145 7.43 10.47 10.01
C ARG A 145 6.36 9.95 9.07
N ILE A 146 6.35 10.44 7.84
CA ILE A 146 5.44 10.06 6.76
C ILE A 146 6.29 9.36 5.71
N ILE A 147 6.04 8.06 5.49
CA ILE A 147 6.94 7.19 4.72
C ILE A 147 6.15 6.45 3.62
N PRO A 148 5.86 7.11 2.49
CA PRO A 148 5.32 6.45 1.30
C PRO A 148 6.44 5.66 0.60
N VAL A 149 6.16 4.40 0.23
CA VAL A 149 7.11 3.46 -0.39
C VAL A 149 6.57 3.01 -1.74
N ALA A 150 7.37 3.16 -2.81
CA ALA A 150 7.01 2.77 -4.18
C ALA A 150 5.59 3.23 -4.54
N SER A 151 5.32 4.53 -4.43
CA SER A 151 3.98 5.11 -4.56
C SER A 151 4.04 6.61 -4.88
N ASP A 152 2.92 7.16 -5.34
CA ASP A 152 2.80 8.59 -5.62
C ASP A 152 1.59 9.20 -4.88
N TRP A 153 1.59 10.53 -4.76
CA TRP A 153 0.48 11.30 -4.19
C TRP A 153 -0.71 11.46 -5.15
N LYS A 154 -0.52 11.09 -6.44
CA LYS A 154 -1.53 11.16 -7.49
C LYS A 154 -1.31 10.06 -8.51
N ALA A 155 -2.38 9.37 -8.87
CA ALA A 155 -2.38 8.48 -10.03
C ALA A 155 -2.14 9.31 -11.29
N ASN A 156 -1.03 9.10 -11.97
CA ASN A 156 -0.71 9.71 -13.26
C ASN A 156 -1.41 8.95 -14.40
N ASP A 157 -1.34 9.47 -15.63
CA ASP A 157 -2.01 8.86 -16.80
C ASP A 157 -1.51 7.43 -17.07
N TRP A 158 -0.24 7.13 -16.78
CA TRP A 158 0.31 5.80 -16.90
C TRP A 158 -0.35 4.81 -15.93
N LEU A 159 -0.50 5.18 -14.66
CA LEU A 159 -1.16 4.35 -13.66
C LEU A 159 -2.66 4.21 -13.97
N ILE A 160 -3.31 5.29 -14.43
CA ILE A 160 -4.71 5.27 -14.88
C ILE A 160 -4.88 4.30 -16.05
N ALA A 161 -4.00 4.33 -17.06
CA ALA A 161 -4.03 3.41 -18.20
C ALA A 161 -3.88 1.95 -17.76
N ASN A 162 -2.95 1.67 -16.83
CA ASN A 162 -2.77 0.33 -16.27
C ASN A 162 -4.01 -0.16 -15.52
N THR A 163 -4.59 0.67 -14.67
CA THR A 163 -5.79 0.30 -13.91
C THR A 163 -7.00 0.15 -14.83
N PHE A 164 -7.10 0.92 -15.91
CA PHE A 164 -8.13 0.76 -16.94
C PHE A 164 -8.00 -0.60 -17.65
N LEU A 165 -6.79 -0.98 -18.05
CA LEU A 165 -6.56 -2.29 -18.65
C LEU A 165 -6.88 -3.43 -17.67
N GLN A 166 -6.54 -3.27 -16.38
CA GLN A 166 -6.94 -4.22 -15.34
C GLN A 166 -8.47 -4.36 -15.26
N ASP A 167 -9.22 -3.27 -15.27
CA ASP A 167 -10.69 -3.31 -15.30
C ASP A 167 -11.19 -4.11 -16.51
N ARG A 168 -10.62 -3.89 -17.71
CA ARG A 168 -11.00 -4.62 -18.94
C ARG A 168 -10.73 -6.12 -18.82
N ILE A 169 -9.62 -6.52 -18.20
CA ILE A 169 -9.31 -7.94 -17.94
C ILE A 169 -10.31 -8.51 -16.92
N LEU A 170 -10.53 -7.81 -15.80
CA LEU A 170 -11.45 -8.24 -14.74
C LEU A 170 -12.92 -8.34 -15.20
N GLU A 171 -13.28 -7.66 -16.28
CA GLU A 171 -14.64 -7.69 -16.84
C GLU A 171 -14.85 -8.76 -17.92
N ASN A 172 -13.81 -9.04 -18.73
CA ASN A 172 -13.98 -9.79 -19.97
C ASN A 172 -13.23 -11.13 -20.00
N SER A 173 -12.32 -11.40 -19.06
CA SER A 173 -11.57 -12.66 -19.04
C SER A 173 -12.42 -13.84 -18.52
N LYS A 174 -12.06 -15.05 -18.96
CA LYS A 174 -12.59 -16.30 -18.41
C LYS A 174 -12.03 -16.63 -17.02
N ASP A 175 -10.78 -16.24 -16.75
CA ASP A 175 -10.14 -16.24 -15.42
C ASP A 175 -9.74 -14.82 -15.02
N PRO A 176 -10.72 -13.98 -14.60
CA PRO A 176 -10.50 -12.56 -14.43
C PRO A 176 -9.41 -12.21 -13.42
N ILE A 177 -9.36 -12.89 -12.27
CA ILE A 177 -8.37 -12.63 -11.22
C ILE A 177 -6.99 -13.14 -11.65
N GLY A 178 -6.93 -14.34 -12.23
CA GLY A 178 -5.68 -14.94 -12.68
C GLY A 178 -5.03 -14.12 -13.79
N ASP A 179 -5.77 -13.78 -14.83
CA ASP A 179 -5.25 -12.99 -15.96
C ASP A 179 -4.85 -11.58 -15.54
N ALA A 180 -5.64 -10.94 -14.68
CA ALA A 180 -5.28 -9.64 -14.11
C ALA A 180 -3.99 -9.74 -13.28
N ARG A 181 -3.79 -10.83 -12.52
CA ARG A 181 -2.56 -11.06 -11.78
C ARG A 181 -1.36 -11.29 -12.69
N ILE A 182 -1.51 -12.08 -13.76
CA ILE A 182 -0.46 -12.30 -14.77
C ILE A 182 -0.04 -10.95 -15.38
N HIS A 183 -1.00 -10.16 -15.84
CA HIS A 183 -0.74 -8.82 -16.34
C HIS A 183 0.00 -7.95 -15.32
N ALA A 184 -0.50 -7.89 -14.06
CA ALA A 184 0.13 -7.09 -13.01
C ALA A 184 1.61 -7.49 -12.79
N MET A 185 1.92 -8.79 -12.79
CA MET A 185 3.29 -9.27 -12.58
C MET A 185 4.27 -8.83 -13.68
N THR A 186 3.78 -8.54 -14.91
CA THR A 186 4.63 -8.01 -16.00
C THR A 186 4.98 -6.53 -15.80
N PHE A 187 4.26 -5.80 -14.94
CA PHE A 187 4.55 -4.42 -14.54
C PHE A 187 5.22 -4.31 -13.18
N TYR A 188 4.96 -5.27 -12.29
CA TYR A 188 5.62 -5.31 -10.97
C TYR A 188 7.07 -5.78 -11.06
N ARG A 189 7.42 -6.50 -12.14
CA ARG A 189 8.78 -6.95 -12.42
C ARG A 189 9.29 -6.29 -13.69
N THR A 190 10.60 -6.03 -13.75
CA THR A 190 11.22 -5.52 -14.97
C THR A 190 11.51 -6.64 -15.97
N PRO A 191 11.67 -6.31 -17.27
CA PRO A 191 12.17 -7.27 -18.25
C PRO A 191 13.51 -7.89 -17.85
N GLU A 192 14.44 -7.10 -17.28
CA GLU A 192 15.73 -7.57 -16.80
C GLU A 192 15.57 -8.61 -15.69
N SER A 193 14.74 -8.33 -14.70
CA SER A 193 14.44 -9.26 -13.60
C SER A 193 13.89 -10.61 -14.11
N LEU A 194 12.97 -10.57 -15.08
CA LEU A 194 12.38 -11.78 -15.65
C LEU A 194 13.41 -12.55 -16.49
N ASN A 195 14.16 -11.85 -17.35
CA ASN A 195 15.17 -12.48 -18.21
C ASN A 195 16.30 -13.12 -17.39
N GLN A 196 16.80 -12.42 -16.37
CA GLN A 196 17.84 -12.95 -15.48
C GLN A 196 17.36 -14.19 -14.73
N ARG A 197 16.12 -14.16 -14.23
CA ARG A 197 15.57 -15.26 -13.44
C ARG A 197 15.29 -16.51 -14.25
N PHE A 198 14.75 -16.37 -15.45
CA PHE A 198 14.23 -17.51 -16.21
C PHE A 198 15.12 -17.94 -17.39
N SER A 199 15.90 -17.03 -17.95
CA SER A 199 16.88 -17.31 -19.02
C SER A 199 16.32 -18.24 -20.13
N ARG A 200 15.05 -18.04 -20.50
CA ARG A 200 14.31 -18.84 -21.49
C ARG A 200 14.27 -20.35 -21.18
N SER A 201 14.39 -20.74 -19.91
CA SER A 201 14.37 -22.14 -19.48
C SER A 201 12.96 -22.75 -19.54
N MET A 202 12.90 -24.07 -19.71
CA MET A 202 11.67 -24.87 -19.85
C MET A 202 11.33 -25.60 -18.56
N ASN A 203 10.04 -25.67 -18.25
CA ASN A 203 9.48 -26.61 -17.30
C ASN A 203 9.16 -27.89 -18.05
N ASN A 204 10.03 -28.90 -17.95
CA ASN A 204 9.91 -30.14 -18.70
C ASN A 204 8.70 -30.98 -18.32
N GLU A 205 8.20 -30.88 -17.09
CA GLU A 205 7.03 -31.62 -16.64
C GLU A 205 5.73 -31.07 -17.26
N LYS A 206 5.66 -29.76 -17.46
CA LYS A 206 4.49 -29.06 -18.00
C LYS A 206 4.58 -28.79 -19.51
N GLY A 207 5.76 -28.90 -20.10
CA GLY A 207 5.99 -28.57 -21.50
C GLY A 207 5.85 -27.08 -21.84
N ILE A 208 6.01 -26.16 -20.86
CA ILE A 208 5.89 -24.70 -21.00
C ILE A 208 7.17 -24.01 -20.49
N PHE A 209 7.34 -22.72 -20.78
CA PHE A 209 8.45 -21.98 -20.20
C PHE A 209 8.31 -21.80 -18.68
N ASN A 210 9.42 -21.76 -17.96
CA ASN A 210 9.41 -21.54 -16.51
C ASN A 210 8.78 -20.19 -16.12
N VAL A 211 8.88 -19.17 -16.96
CA VAL A 211 8.21 -17.87 -16.73
C VAL A 211 6.69 -18.02 -16.81
N GLU A 212 6.16 -18.81 -17.74
CA GLU A 212 4.71 -19.09 -17.84
C GLU A 212 4.24 -19.85 -16.59
N SER A 213 4.95 -20.92 -16.21
CA SER A 213 4.64 -21.68 -15.00
C SER A 213 4.67 -20.83 -13.73
N TRP A 214 5.58 -19.86 -13.65
CA TRP A 214 5.67 -18.92 -12.53
C TRP A 214 4.52 -17.92 -12.52
N LEU A 215 4.12 -17.40 -13.66
CA LEU A 215 2.96 -16.50 -13.80
C LEU A 215 1.67 -17.22 -13.42
N ASP A 216 1.45 -18.44 -13.91
CA ASP A 216 0.32 -19.30 -13.55
C ASP A 216 0.26 -19.58 -12.05
N HIS A 217 1.42 -19.85 -11.41
CA HIS A 217 1.47 -20.04 -9.96
C HIS A 217 0.96 -18.81 -9.21
N HIS A 218 1.33 -17.61 -9.65
CA HIS A 218 0.86 -16.36 -9.04
C HIS A 218 -0.64 -16.13 -9.28
N ALA A 219 -1.15 -16.48 -10.46
CA ALA A 219 -2.57 -16.42 -10.79
C ALA A 219 -3.39 -17.33 -9.87
N ILE A 220 -3.03 -18.59 -9.78
CA ILE A 220 -3.68 -19.61 -8.93
C ILE A 220 -3.66 -19.16 -7.46
N LYS A 221 -2.50 -18.73 -6.97
CA LYS A 221 -2.34 -18.28 -5.59
C LYS A 221 -3.21 -17.06 -5.24
N LEU A 222 -3.43 -16.15 -6.17
CA LEU A 222 -4.31 -15.00 -5.93
C LEU A 222 -5.79 -15.42 -5.98
N ASN A 223 -6.18 -16.22 -6.94
CA ASN A 223 -7.55 -16.77 -7.06
C ASN A 223 -8.02 -17.46 -5.78
N GLN A 224 -7.12 -18.15 -5.07
CA GLN A 224 -7.46 -18.87 -3.83
C GLN A 224 -7.81 -17.97 -2.64
N ARG A 225 -7.43 -16.69 -2.67
CA ARG A 225 -7.52 -15.80 -1.50
C ARG A 225 -8.14 -14.44 -1.76
N PHE A 226 -8.48 -14.12 -3.00
CA PHE A 226 -8.95 -12.79 -3.36
C PHE A 226 -10.23 -12.87 -4.18
N SER A 227 -11.23 -12.06 -3.86
CA SER A 227 -12.48 -12.05 -4.61
C SER A 227 -12.41 -11.10 -5.81
N LEU A 228 -13.19 -11.39 -6.85
CA LEU A 228 -13.32 -10.51 -8.01
C LEU A 228 -13.84 -9.12 -7.62
N SER A 229 -14.81 -9.05 -6.72
CA SER A 229 -15.38 -7.80 -6.23
C SER A 229 -14.32 -6.97 -5.48
N SER A 230 -13.52 -7.60 -4.62
CA SER A 230 -12.41 -6.94 -3.93
C SER A 230 -11.36 -6.41 -4.90
N TYR A 231 -11.00 -7.19 -5.92
CA TYR A 231 -9.99 -6.74 -6.88
C TYR A 231 -10.48 -5.54 -7.69
N LYS A 232 -11.70 -5.61 -8.23
CA LYS A 232 -12.32 -4.48 -8.95
C LYS A 232 -12.39 -3.22 -8.09
N PHE A 233 -12.81 -3.38 -6.83
CA PHE A 233 -12.93 -2.26 -5.90
C PHE A 233 -11.58 -1.62 -5.60
N LEU A 234 -10.57 -2.43 -5.22
CA LEU A 234 -9.23 -1.91 -4.91
C LEU A 234 -8.52 -1.33 -6.13
N ASN A 235 -8.77 -1.85 -7.33
CA ASN A 235 -8.27 -1.26 -8.57
C ASN A 235 -8.86 0.14 -8.82
N LYS A 236 -10.14 0.35 -8.53
CA LYS A 236 -10.77 1.68 -8.55
C LYS A 236 -10.18 2.61 -7.50
N LEU A 237 -9.96 2.13 -6.28
CA LEU A 237 -9.31 2.92 -5.22
C LEU A 237 -7.90 3.37 -5.64
N LEU A 238 -7.10 2.47 -6.22
CA LEU A 238 -5.76 2.82 -6.71
C LEU A 238 -5.81 3.93 -7.76
N ARG A 239 -6.70 3.83 -8.73
CA ARG A 239 -6.90 4.85 -9.77
C ARG A 239 -7.37 6.19 -9.21
N SER A 240 -8.11 6.19 -8.10
CA SER A 240 -8.65 7.41 -7.47
C SER A 240 -7.64 8.19 -6.63
N ALA A 241 -6.42 7.66 -6.42
CA ALA A 241 -5.38 8.33 -5.66
C ALA A 241 -5.12 9.74 -6.23
N ASN A 242 -5.42 10.78 -5.46
CA ASN A 242 -5.21 12.18 -5.85
C ASN A 242 -5.47 13.12 -4.68
N ILE A 243 -4.44 13.52 -3.98
CA ILE A 243 -4.59 14.48 -2.87
C ILE A 243 -5.02 15.89 -3.31
N THR A 244 -5.00 16.16 -4.62
CA THR A 244 -5.40 17.45 -5.22
C THR A 244 -6.70 17.34 -6.01
N ARG A 245 -7.60 16.40 -5.66
CA ARG A 245 -8.89 16.18 -6.34
C ARG A 245 -9.84 17.38 -6.30
N ASP A 246 -9.63 18.31 -5.37
CA ASP A 246 -10.33 19.59 -5.25
C ASP A 246 -9.67 20.71 -6.08
N GLU A 247 -8.87 20.37 -7.10
CA GLU A 247 -8.12 21.28 -7.97
C GLU A 247 -7.05 22.12 -7.21
N SER A 248 -6.75 21.75 -5.97
CA SER A 248 -5.70 22.38 -5.20
C SER A 248 -4.31 21.99 -5.74
N ARG A 249 -3.27 22.66 -5.21
CA ARG A 249 -1.88 22.34 -5.56
C ARG A 249 -1.27 21.40 -4.52
N LEU A 250 -0.32 20.55 -4.92
CA LEU A 250 0.44 19.70 -3.99
C LEU A 250 0.99 20.52 -2.80
N GLU A 251 1.52 21.70 -3.08
CA GLU A 251 2.15 22.57 -2.09
C GLU A 251 1.16 23.18 -1.07
N THR A 252 -0.14 23.20 -1.39
CA THR A 252 -1.18 23.63 -0.44
C THR A 252 -1.70 22.46 0.40
N LYS A 253 -1.62 21.25 -0.12
CA LYS A 253 -2.00 20.03 0.61
C LYS A 253 -0.92 19.55 1.57
N ILE A 254 0.35 19.62 1.14
CA ILE A 254 1.50 19.21 1.94
C ILE A 254 2.28 20.48 2.34
N MET A 255 1.95 21.01 3.48
CA MET A 255 2.56 22.23 4.03
C MET A 255 3.72 21.91 4.99
N PRO A 256 4.64 22.86 5.21
CA PRO A 256 5.66 22.71 6.24
C PRO A 256 5.02 22.43 7.61
N SER A 257 5.46 21.37 8.26
CA SER A 257 5.02 20.95 9.58
C SER A 257 6.20 20.42 10.39
N LYS A 258 5.95 19.89 11.59
CA LYS A 258 6.98 19.19 12.36
C LYS A 258 7.28 17.80 11.78
N SER A 259 6.38 17.27 10.96
CA SER A 259 6.54 15.95 10.31
C SER A 259 7.68 15.95 9.31
N GLU A 260 8.37 14.83 9.20
CA GLU A 260 9.38 14.56 8.20
C GLU A 260 8.83 13.56 7.17
N ILE A 261 9.00 13.88 5.88
CA ILE A 261 8.56 13.00 4.80
C ILE A 261 9.78 12.25 4.25
N HIS A 262 9.69 10.93 4.20
CA HIS A 262 10.72 10.06 3.65
C HIS A 262 10.11 9.22 2.52
N ILE A 263 10.20 9.70 1.30
CA ILE A 263 9.83 8.89 0.13
C ILE A 263 10.85 7.77 -0.02
N ILE A 264 10.37 6.55 -0.27
CA ILE A 264 11.23 5.42 -0.63
C ILE A 264 10.83 4.97 -2.04
N SER A 265 11.62 5.32 -3.04
CA SER A 265 11.45 4.93 -4.44
C SER A 265 12.28 3.70 -4.80
N VAL A 266 11.92 3.03 -5.87
CA VAL A 266 12.73 1.97 -6.51
C VAL A 266 13.23 2.49 -7.85
N ASP A 267 14.52 2.40 -8.12
CA ASP A 267 15.15 2.98 -9.32
C ASP A 267 14.63 2.39 -10.63
N SER A 268 14.24 1.11 -10.61
CA SER A 268 13.73 0.38 -11.78
C SER A 268 12.20 0.24 -11.79
N ASP A 269 11.47 0.91 -10.90
CA ASP A 269 9.99 0.82 -10.86
C ASP A 269 9.39 1.44 -12.12
N ILE A 270 8.64 0.62 -12.88
CA ILE A 270 7.91 1.04 -14.07
C ILE A 270 6.40 1.20 -13.80
N PHE A 271 5.95 0.92 -12.58
CA PHE A 271 4.57 1.08 -12.17
C PHE A 271 4.35 2.42 -11.46
N PHE A 272 5.19 2.74 -10.46
CA PHE A 272 5.33 4.08 -9.87
C PHE A 272 6.71 4.63 -10.22
N LEU A 273 6.74 5.62 -11.10
CA LEU A 273 7.98 6.09 -11.70
C LEU A 273 8.85 6.87 -10.69
N PRO A 274 10.13 6.52 -10.50
CA PRO A 274 11.01 7.20 -9.54
C PRO A 274 11.27 8.69 -9.90
N ASP A 275 11.04 9.09 -11.15
CA ASP A 275 11.13 10.48 -11.57
C ASP A 275 10.04 11.35 -10.94
N GLU A 276 8.82 10.82 -10.75
CA GLU A 276 7.74 11.52 -10.07
C GLU A 276 8.11 11.82 -8.62
N ASP A 277 8.72 10.85 -7.92
CA ASP A 277 9.22 11.01 -6.55
C ASP A 277 10.33 12.09 -6.47
N ARG A 278 11.25 12.11 -7.45
CA ARG A 278 12.29 13.13 -7.56
C ARG A 278 11.69 14.54 -7.76
N MET A 279 10.71 14.65 -8.65
CA MET A 279 9.99 15.91 -8.89
C MET A 279 9.21 16.37 -7.66
N THR A 280 8.48 15.47 -7.01
CA THR A 280 7.74 15.74 -5.78
C THR A 280 8.66 16.23 -4.67
N THR A 281 9.78 15.55 -4.46
CA THR A 281 10.80 15.95 -3.48
C THR A 281 11.34 17.34 -3.78
N LYS A 282 11.65 17.64 -5.04
CA LYS A 282 12.16 18.97 -5.46
C LYS A 282 11.12 20.08 -5.23
N ARG A 283 9.85 19.80 -5.56
CA ARG A 283 8.75 20.77 -5.38
C ARG A 283 8.53 21.09 -3.90
N LEU A 284 8.41 20.09 -3.05
CA LEU A 284 8.13 20.25 -1.62
C LEU A 284 9.32 20.85 -0.85
N LYS A 285 10.56 20.53 -1.23
CA LYS A 285 11.76 21.19 -0.67
C LYS A 285 11.75 22.70 -0.91
N LYS A 286 11.29 23.18 -2.07
CA LYS A 286 11.16 24.62 -2.35
C LYS A 286 10.19 25.31 -1.39
N GLN A 287 9.23 24.60 -0.85
CA GLN A 287 8.26 25.07 0.14
C GLN A 287 8.74 24.84 1.59
N LYS A 288 10.02 24.52 1.80
CA LYS A 288 10.64 24.25 3.11
C LYS A 288 10.00 23.06 3.86
N VAL A 289 9.33 22.15 3.16
CA VAL A 289 8.89 20.87 3.73
C VAL A 289 10.13 20.01 4.02
N LYS A 290 10.17 19.40 5.19
CA LYS A 290 11.21 18.45 5.56
C LYS A 290 10.99 17.14 4.80
N ILE A 291 11.61 16.97 3.66
CA ILE A 291 11.44 15.82 2.79
C ILE A 291 12.78 15.28 2.29
N LYS A 292 12.90 13.96 2.26
CA LYS A 292 14.03 13.24 1.66
C LYS A 292 13.48 12.14 0.74
N ASN A 293 14.20 11.84 -0.33
CA ASN A 293 13.98 10.66 -1.17
C ASN A 293 15.12 9.67 -0.93
N HIS A 294 14.76 8.43 -0.61
CA HIS A 294 15.64 7.27 -0.48
C HIS A 294 15.37 6.35 -1.66
N VAL A 295 16.42 5.80 -2.25
CA VAL A 295 16.29 4.95 -3.42
C VAL A 295 16.72 3.53 -3.08
N ILE A 296 15.89 2.56 -3.44
CA ILE A 296 16.22 1.14 -3.46
C ILE A 296 16.77 0.85 -4.86
N GLU A 297 18.00 0.40 -4.93
CA GLU A 297 18.65 -0.01 -6.19
C GLU A 297 18.35 -1.49 -6.43
N SER A 298 17.58 -1.79 -7.47
CA SER A 298 17.16 -3.16 -7.77
C SER A 298 16.70 -3.34 -9.22
N ILE A 299 16.97 -4.49 -9.79
CA ILE A 299 16.40 -4.89 -11.07
C ILE A 299 14.94 -5.36 -10.96
N HIS A 300 14.39 -5.48 -9.76
CA HIS A 300 13.13 -6.18 -9.53
C HIS A 300 11.88 -5.30 -9.71
N GLY A 301 12.04 -4.03 -10.06
CA GLY A 301 10.91 -3.12 -10.32
C GLY A 301 10.09 -2.85 -9.07
N HIS A 302 8.79 -2.69 -9.25
CA HIS A 302 7.86 -2.38 -8.18
C HIS A 302 7.93 -3.36 -7.00
N ASP A 303 8.10 -4.67 -7.27
CA ASP A 303 8.20 -5.70 -6.22
C ASP A 303 9.45 -5.55 -5.32
N ALA A 304 10.41 -4.69 -5.69
CA ALA A 304 11.65 -4.52 -4.91
C ALA A 304 11.38 -4.11 -3.46
N PHE A 305 10.31 -3.35 -3.17
CA PHE A 305 9.96 -3.01 -1.78
C PHE A 305 9.52 -4.21 -0.93
N LEU A 306 9.27 -5.37 -1.54
CA LEU A 306 9.01 -6.64 -0.86
C LEU A 306 10.22 -7.59 -0.89
N ILE A 307 11.16 -7.38 -1.83
CA ILE A 307 12.28 -8.28 -2.11
C ILE A 307 13.57 -7.78 -1.46
N GLU A 308 13.86 -6.49 -1.58
CA GLU A 308 15.10 -5.85 -1.11
C GLU A 308 15.04 -5.53 0.39
N THR A 309 14.73 -6.55 1.19
CA THR A 309 14.46 -6.41 2.63
C THR A 309 15.64 -5.82 3.40
N LYS A 310 16.88 -6.09 2.94
CA LYS A 310 18.09 -5.52 3.55
C LYS A 310 18.18 -4.01 3.34
N GLN A 311 18.03 -3.54 2.09
CA GLN A 311 18.10 -2.10 1.77
C GLN A 311 17.00 -1.32 2.50
N ILE A 312 15.77 -1.86 2.52
CA ILE A 312 14.65 -1.25 3.24
C ILE A 312 14.91 -1.21 4.74
N SER A 313 15.44 -2.29 5.32
CA SER A 313 15.79 -2.34 6.74
C SER A 313 16.86 -1.30 7.09
N ASP A 314 17.88 -1.14 6.24
CA ASP A 314 18.93 -0.14 6.43
C ASP A 314 18.36 1.30 6.37
N ILE A 315 17.39 1.56 5.49
CA ILE A 315 16.68 2.83 5.39
C ILE A 315 15.84 3.06 6.65
N PHE A 316 14.98 2.12 7.04
CA PHE A 316 14.12 2.26 8.21
C PHE A 316 14.92 2.41 9.52
N THR A 317 16.02 1.68 9.68
CA THR A 317 16.90 1.82 10.84
C THR A 317 17.46 3.24 10.97
N LYS A 318 17.68 3.96 9.86
CA LYS A 318 18.14 5.36 9.88
C LYS A 318 17.02 6.36 10.13
N ILE A 319 15.79 6.02 9.73
CA ILE A 319 14.62 6.92 9.82
C ILE A 319 13.91 6.78 11.18
N LEU A 320 13.83 5.56 11.71
CA LEU A 320 13.05 5.23 12.92
C LEU A 320 13.91 5.22 14.21
N ILE A 321 14.87 6.14 14.29
CA ILE A 321 15.75 6.33 15.47
C ILE A 321 15.01 7.04 16.58
#